data_9a2291a2547d11aa599715793d2891d6
#
_entry.id   9a2291a2547d11aa599715793d2891d6
#
_cell.length_a   1.000
_cell.length_b   1.000
_cell.length_c   1.000
_cell.angle_alpha   90.00
_cell.angle_beta   90.00
_cell.angle_gamma   90.00
#
_symmetry.space_group_name_H-M   'P 1'
#
loop_
_entity.id
_entity.type
_entity.pdbx_description
1 polymer ?
#
loop_
_entity_poly.entity_id
_entity_poly.type
_entity_poly.pdbx_seq_one_letter_code
_entity_poly.pdbx_strand_id
1 'polypeptide(L)'
;YKRQTLARRSLGIGYIGLAHYLAKNGYKYEDPEAWKAVHDLSESFQFYLLKSSNQIAREKGACEYFYRTKYAKGILPIDTYKRDIDEFCGTKLNHDWNSLRDSIKQFGLRHSTLSAQMPSESSSVVSNATNGIEPPRAFLSTKKSKKGPLKQIVPQFNSFKNNYTLLWDMKDNDGYIKIVSVM
;
A
#
# COMPACT_ATOMS: atom_id res chain seq x y z
N TYR A 1 7.77 -10.06 25.44
CA TYR A 1 7.19 -9.29 24.31
C TYR A 1 7.81 -7.91 24.17
N LYS A 2 7.84 -7.10 25.25
CA LYS A 2 8.38 -5.71 25.21
C LYS A 2 9.81 -5.65 24.62
N ARG A 3 10.71 -6.54 25.04
CA ARG A 3 12.09 -6.58 24.54
C ARG A 3 12.15 -6.83 23.04
N GLN A 4 11.39 -7.82 22.54
CA GLN A 4 11.37 -8.17 21.12
C GLN A 4 10.75 -7.05 20.27
N THR A 5 9.68 -6.45 20.76
CA THR A 5 9.01 -5.33 20.09
C THR A 5 9.95 -4.11 19.98
N LEU A 6 10.64 -3.77 21.06
CA LEU A 6 11.57 -2.63 21.07
C LEU A 6 12.82 -2.89 20.22
N ALA A 7 13.30 -4.14 20.17
CA ALA A 7 14.47 -4.50 19.37
C ALA A 7 14.17 -4.41 17.85
N ARG A 8 12.93 -4.64 17.43
CA ARG A 8 12.52 -4.61 16.02
C ARG A 8 11.80 -3.34 15.61
N ARG A 9 10.97 -2.77 16.51
CA ARG A 9 10.13 -1.59 16.23
C ARG A 9 9.31 -1.74 14.96
N SER A 10 8.81 -2.95 14.69
CA SER A 10 8.03 -3.26 13.49
C SER A 10 6.75 -2.43 13.43
N LEU A 11 6.46 -1.91 12.25
CA LEU A 11 5.21 -1.27 11.89
C LEU A 11 4.58 -2.05 10.72
N GLY A 12 3.27 -1.94 10.59
CA GLY A 12 2.52 -2.42 9.44
C GLY A 12 1.68 -1.26 8.92
N ILE A 13 2.21 -0.52 7.96
CA ILE A 13 1.55 0.64 7.35
C ILE A 13 1.10 0.22 5.96
N GLY A 14 -0.18 0.32 5.69
CA GLY A 14 -0.79 0.08 4.39
C GLY A 14 -1.77 1.19 4.05
N TYR A 15 -2.40 1.11 2.90
CA TYR A 15 -3.42 2.06 2.50
C TYR A 15 -4.76 1.36 2.26
N ILE A 16 -5.83 2.13 2.39
CA ILE A 16 -7.21 1.71 2.16
C ILE A 16 -7.83 2.67 1.15
N GLY A 17 -8.99 2.30 0.62
CA GLY A 17 -9.71 3.21 -0.26
C GLY A 17 -9.20 3.22 -1.70
N LEU A 18 -8.48 2.18 -2.14
CA LEU A 18 -7.95 2.12 -3.50
C LEU A 18 -9.07 2.23 -4.54
N ALA A 19 -10.19 1.54 -4.36
CA ALA A 19 -11.33 1.63 -5.28
C ALA A 19 -11.87 3.05 -5.39
N HIS A 20 -11.91 3.81 -4.29
CA HIS A 20 -12.30 5.22 -4.32
C HIS A 20 -11.25 6.08 -5.04
N TYR A 21 -9.97 5.83 -4.79
CA TYR A 21 -8.87 6.52 -5.48
C TYR A 21 -8.98 6.34 -7.00
N LEU A 22 -9.18 5.11 -7.47
CA LEU A 22 -9.35 4.82 -8.90
C LEU A 22 -10.60 5.52 -9.46
N ALA A 23 -11.76 5.35 -8.81
CA ALA A 23 -13.00 5.97 -9.24
C ALA A 23 -12.92 7.50 -9.33
N LYS A 24 -12.24 8.14 -8.37
CA LYS A 24 -12.03 9.60 -8.35
C LYS A 24 -11.16 10.08 -9.51
N ASN A 25 -10.21 9.29 -9.95
CA ASN A 25 -9.34 9.59 -11.09
C ASN A 25 -9.92 9.10 -12.44
N GLY A 26 -11.11 8.50 -12.44
CA GLY A 26 -11.76 7.99 -13.65
C GLY A 26 -11.19 6.68 -14.16
N TYR A 27 -10.41 5.96 -13.34
CA TYR A 27 -9.79 4.69 -13.69
C TYR A 27 -10.63 3.51 -13.22
N LYS A 28 -10.61 2.44 -13.98
CA LYS A 28 -11.11 1.12 -13.61
C LYS A 28 -9.94 0.17 -13.31
N TYR A 29 -10.20 -0.93 -12.62
CA TYR A 29 -9.16 -1.92 -12.31
C TYR A 29 -8.51 -2.54 -13.55
N GLU A 30 -9.25 -2.57 -14.66
CA GLU A 30 -8.81 -3.14 -15.94
C GLU A 30 -7.97 -2.16 -16.79
N ASP A 31 -7.92 -0.88 -16.41
CA ASP A 31 -7.26 0.14 -17.22
C ASP A 31 -5.73 0.13 -17.02
N PRO A 32 -4.93 0.17 -18.09
CA PRO A 32 -3.47 0.29 -17.99
C PRO A 32 -3.03 1.56 -17.22
N GLU A 33 -3.77 2.64 -17.32
CA GLU A 33 -3.54 3.88 -16.60
C GLU A 33 -3.69 3.68 -15.08
N ALA A 34 -4.63 2.82 -14.65
CA ALA A 34 -4.77 2.44 -13.25
C ALA A 34 -3.54 1.69 -12.75
N TRP A 35 -3.01 0.74 -13.54
CA TRP A 35 -1.83 -0.05 -13.16
C TRP A 35 -0.62 0.85 -13.00
N LYS A 36 -0.40 1.76 -13.94
CA LYS A 36 0.66 2.76 -13.85
C LYS A 36 0.50 3.66 -12.63
N ALA A 37 -0.69 4.21 -12.41
CA ALA A 37 -0.95 5.09 -11.27
C ALA A 37 -0.74 4.37 -9.92
N VAL A 38 -1.10 3.10 -9.82
CA VAL A 38 -0.88 2.29 -8.60
C VAL A 38 0.58 1.91 -8.44
N HIS A 39 1.30 1.62 -9.53
CA HIS A 39 2.74 1.39 -9.49
C HIS A 39 3.48 2.63 -8.92
N ASP A 40 3.24 3.80 -9.49
CA ASP A 40 3.86 5.06 -9.05
C ASP A 40 3.50 5.41 -7.59
N LEU A 41 2.26 5.14 -7.19
CA LEU A 41 1.79 5.31 -5.81
C LEU A 41 2.53 4.35 -4.86
N SER A 42 2.64 3.09 -5.23
CA SER A 42 3.26 2.05 -4.40
C SER A 42 4.77 2.25 -4.26
N GLU A 43 5.44 2.64 -5.34
CA GLU A 43 6.85 3.04 -5.30
C GLU A 43 7.06 4.21 -4.35
N SER A 44 6.29 5.29 -4.51
CA SER A 44 6.39 6.48 -3.67
C SER A 44 6.11 6.15 -2.21
N PHE A 45 5.07 5.37 -1.95
CA PHE A 45 4.72 4.94 -0.59
C PHE A 45 5.87 4.18 0.08
N GLN A 46 6.42 3.18 -0.60
CA GLN A 46 7.53 2.38 -0.07
C GLN A 46 8.81 3.20 0.11
N PHE A 47 9.13 4.07 -0.86
CA PHE A 47 10.28 4.96 -0.80
C PHE A 47 10.22 5.89 0.43
N TYR A 48 9.09 6.58 0.61
CA TYR A 48 8.94 7.53 1.71
C TYR A 48 8.83 6.87 3.08
N LEU A 49 8.28 5.67 3.18
CA LEU A 49 8.32 4.89 4.42
C LEU A 49 9.76 4.58 4.85
N LEU A 50 10.58 4.10 3.92
CA LEU A 50 11.99 3.80 4.20
C LEU A 50 12.78 5.07 4.48
N LYS A 51 12.58 6.14 3.71
CA LYS A 51 13.23 7.44 3.92
C LYS A 51 12.91 8.02 5.29
N SER A 52 11.66 8.01 5.70
CA SER A 52 11.22 8.49 7.02
C SER A 52 11.81 7.64 8.16
N SER A 53 11.81 6.31 8.00
CA SER A 53 12.42 5.42 8.98
C SER A 53 13.93 5.61 9.10
N ASN A 54 14.61 5.88 7.98
CA ASN A 54 16.04 6.22 7.96
C ASN A 54 16.30 7.57 8.63
N GLN A 55 15.46 8.58 8.37
CA GLN A 55 15.58 9.88 9.04
C GLN A 55 15.44 9.73 10.56
N ILE A 56 14.45 8.97 11.04
CA ILE A 56 14.30 8.71 12.48
C ILE A 56 15.51 7.92 13.03
N ALA A 57 16.09 7.04 12.24
CA ALA A 57 17.30 6.32 12.66
C ALA A 57 18.50 7.25 12.78
N ARG A 58 18.63 8.25 11.93
CA ARG A 58 19.69 9.29 12.08
C ARG A 58 19.56 10.09 13.36
N GLU A 59 18.34 10.36 13.81
CA GLU A 59 18.05 11.15 15.01
C GLU A 59 18.09 10.32 16.31
N LYS A 60 17.61 9.07 16.26
CA LYS A 60 17.32 8.25 17.45
C LYS A 60 18.06 6.90 17.45
N GLY A 61 18.92 6.65 16.48
CA GLY A 61 19.57 5.37 16.25
C GLY A 61 18.68 4.35 15.53
N ALA A 62 19.31 3.43 14.84
CA ALA A 62 18.64 2.29 14.21
C ALA A 62 17.98 1.37 15.26
N CYS A 63 17.04 0.51 14.84
CA CYS A 63 16.54 -0.53 15.74
C CYS A 63 17.63 -1.57 16.03
N GLU A 64 17.58 -2.16 17.23
CA GLU A 64 18.62 -3.11 17.70
C GLU A 64 18.84 -4.26 16.71
N TYR A 65 17.77 -4.80 16.08
CA TYR A 65 17.86 -5.92 15.15
C TYR A 65 17.97 -5.48 13.68
N PHE A 66 18.34 -4.24 13.40
CA PHE A 66 18.58 -3.78 12.03
C PHE A 66 19.53 -4.70 11.26
N TYR A 67 20.63 -5.11 11.90
CA TYR A 67 21.66 -5.98 11.30
C TYR A 67 21.15 -7.37 10.88
N ARG A 68 19.97 -7.79 11.36
CA ARG A 68 19.30 -9.04 10.98
C ARG A 68 18.38 -8.86 9.78
N THR A 69 18.22 -7.67 9.28
CA THR A 69 17.35 -7.37 8.13
C THR A 69 18.12 -7.45 6.81
N LYS A 70 17.39 -7.62 5.71
CA LYS A 70 17.97 -7.51 4.37
C LYS A 70 18.49 -6.09 4.10
N TYR A 71 17.89 -5.08 4.71
CA TYR A 71 18.30 -3.68 4.60
C TYR A 71 19.75 -3.43 5.04
N ALA A 72 20.22 -4.13 6.07
CA ALA A 72 21.62 -4.04 6.52
C ALA A 72 22.62 -4.53 5.45
N LYS A 73 22.16 -5.41 4.55
CA LYS A 73 22.92 -5.87 3.39
C LYS A 73 22.72 -4.97 2.15
N GLY A 74 21.97 -3.89 2.28
CA GLY A 74 21.63 -2.98 1.20
C GLY A 74 20.59 -3.54 0.22
N ILE A 75 19.87 -4.59 0.59
CA ILE A 75 18.79 -5.17 -0.22
C ILE A 75 17.49 -4.46 0.14
N LEU A 76 16.91 -3.76 -0.83
CA LEU A 76 15.65 -3.02 -0.71
C LEU A 76 14.52 -3.78 -1.41
N PRO A 77 13.24 -3.46 -1.18
CA PRO A 77 12.13 -4.09 -1.89
C PRO A 77 12.26 -4.06 -3.40
N ILE A 78 12.77 -2.97 -3.95
CA ILE A 78 13.01 -2.80 -5.38
C ILE A 78 14.03 -3.79 -6.00
N ASP A 79 14.81 -4.48 -5.17
CA ASP A 79 15.78 -5.47 -5.65
C ASP A 79 15.18 -6.87 -5.78
N THR A 80 13.95 -7.07 -5.30
CA THR A 80 13.34 -8.40 -5.17
C THR A 80 12.07 -8.60 -5.99
N TYR A 81 11.52 -7.55 -6.60
CA TYR A 81 10.38 -7.72 -7.50
C TYR A 81 10.83 -8.00 -8.96
N LYS A 82 9.93 -8.55 -9.75
CA LYS A 82 10.20 -8.83 -11.17
C LYS A 82 10.13 -7.55 -11.99
N ARG A 83 11.19 -7.23 -12.70
CA ARG A 83 11.30 -6.01 -13.53
C ARG A 83 10.34 -5.96 -14.73
N ASP A 84 9.84 -7.10 -15.17
CA ASP A 84 8.79 -7.19 -16.19
C ASP A 84 7.55 -6.34 -15.83
N ILE A 85 7.36 -6.06 -14.54
CA ILE A 85 6.31 -5.16 -14.04
C ILE A 85 6.48 -3.74 -14.58
N ASP A 86 7.70 -3.22 -14.65
CA ASP A 86 7.97 -1.87 -15.17
C ASP A 86 7.59 -1.77 -16.66
N GLU A 87 7.89 -2.81 -17.44
CA GLU A 87 7.50 -2.90 -18.86
C GLU A 87 5.98 -2.99 -19.00
N PHE A 88 5.36 -3.83 -18.18
CA PHE A 88 3.90 -4.02 -18.15
C PHE A 88 3.15 -2.72 -17.82
N CYS A 89 3.65 -1.91 -16.89
CA CYS A 89 3.07 -0.62 -16.52
C CYS A 89 3.49 0.52 -17.45
N GLY A 90 4.46 0.31 -18.36
CA GLY A 90 5.02 1.36 -19.20
C GLY A 90 5.69 2.48 -18.39
N THR A 91 6.22 2.17 -17.22
CA THR A 91 6.87 3.13 -16.31
C THR A 91 8.13 2.53 -15.70
N LYS A 92 8.97 3.41 -15.14
CA LYS A 92 10.20 3.04 -14.43
C LYS A 92 10.13 3.62 -13.03
N LEU A 93 11.03 3.16 -12.15
CA LEU A 93 11.17 3.75 -10.83
C LEU A 93 11.59 5.21 -10.92
N ASN A 94 10.88 6.08 -10.18
CA ASN A 94 11.00 7.53 -10.27
C ASN A 94 11.87 8.14 -9.16
N HIS A 95 12.11 7.40 -8.06
CA HIS A 95 12.83 7.91 -6.89
C HIS A 95 14.31 7.52 -6.90
N ASP A 96 15.13 8.32 -6.22
CA ASP A 96 16.56 8.04 -6.06
C ASP A 96 16.78 6.97 -4.97
N TRP A 97 16.58 5.73 -5.36
CA TRP A 97 16.74 4.56 -4.52
C TRP A 97 18.21 4.32 -4.13
N ASN A 98 19.17 4.75 -4.95
CA ASN A 98 20.59 4.54 -4.67
C ASN A 98 21.05 5.43 -3.51
N SER A 99 20.75 6.70 -3.53
CA SER A 99 21.05 7.61 -2.41
C SER A 99 20.38 7.15 -1.12
N LEU A 100 19.12 6.66 -1.20
CA LEU A 100 18.44 6.11 -0.03
C LEU A 100 19.11 4.84 0.48
N ARG A 101 19.55 3.94 -0.39
CA ARG A 101 20.30 2.72 -0.07
C ARG A 101 21.59 3.03 0.70
N ASP A 102 22.35 3.99 0.21
CA ASP A 102 23.62 4.39 0.84
C ASP A 102 23.38 5.02 2.21
N SER A 103 22.36 5.86 2.33
CA SER A 103 21.96 6.41 3.63
C SER A 103 21.48 5.33 4.61
N ILE A 104 20.74 4.32 4.14
CA ILE A 104 20.31 3.19 4.97
C ILE A 104 21.51 2.35 5.43
N LYS A 105 22.50 2.10 4.57
CA LYS A 105 23.72 1.39 4.97
C LYS A 105 24.50 2.15 6.03
N GLN A 106 24.52 3.47 5.94
CA GLN A 106 25.28 4.34 6.86
C GLN A 106 24.57 4.50 8.22
N PHE A 107 23.26 4.76 8.23
CA PHE A 107 22.52 5.16 9.43
C PHE A 107 21.49 4.11 9.91
N GLY A 108 21.23 3.09 9.09
CA GLY A 108 20.24 2.06 9.37
C GLY A 108 18.79 2.52 9.20
N LEU A 109 17.89 1.70 9.72
CA LEU A 109 16.45 1.99 9.80
C LEU A 109 15.98 1.91 11.26
N ARG A 110 15.06 2.78 11.63
CA ARG A 110 14.42 2.74 12.95
C ARG A 110 13.48 1.55 13.11
N HIS A 111 12.94 1.02 12.01
CA HIS A 111 11.94 -0.03 11.98
C HIS A 111 12.42 -1.19 11.12
N SER A 112 12.35 -2.42 11.63
CA SER A 112 12.76 -3.62 10.89
C SER A 112 11.78 -4.04 9.81
N THR A 113 10.53 -3.60 9.91
CA THR A 113 9.44 -3.79 8.96
C THR A 113 8.58 -2.54 8.96
N LEU A 114 8.08 -2.13 7.82
CA LEU A 114 7.33 -0.87 7.67
C LEU A 114 5.99 -1.08 6.96
N SER A 115 5.99 -1.67 5.78
CA SER A 115 4.78 -1.82 4.99
C SER A 115 4.07 -3.14 5.25
N ALA A 116 2.75 -3.09 5.25
CA ALA A 116 1.89 -4.26 5.25
C ALA A 116 0.54 -3.87 4.65
N GLN A 117 0.05 -4.65 3.71
CA GLN A 117 -1.31 -4.50 3.21
C GLN A 117 -2.21 -5.44 4.00
N MET A 118 -3.14 -4.87 4.74
CA MET A 118 -4.02 -5.62 5.65
C MET A 118 -5.49 -5.48 5.26
N PRO A 119 -6.35 -6.45 5.62
CA PRO A 119 -7.80 -6.24 5.63
C PRO A 119 -8.13 -5.12 6.62
N SER A 120 -8.95 -4.16 6.20
CA SER A 120 -9.20 -2.94 6.99
C SER A 120 -10.69 -2.68 7.21
N GLU A 121 -11.45 -3.73 7.55
CA GLU A 121 -12.89 -3.65 7.65
C GLU A 121 -13.39 -2.60 8.62
N SER A 122 -12.84 -2.53 9.84
CA SER A 122 -13.27 -1.56 10.84
C SER A 122 -12.74 -0.17 10.56
N SER A 123 -11.47 -0.03 10.20
CA SER A 123 -10.86 1.26 9.90
C SER A 123 -11.46 1.91 8.64
N SER A 124 -11.83 1.13 7.63
CA SER A 124 -12.52 1.66 6.45
C SER A 124 -13.91 2.22 6.78
N VAL A 125 -14.61 1.63 7.75
CA VAL A 125 -15.91 2.15 8.22
C VAL A 125 -15.73 3.49 8.92
N VAL A 126 -14.77 3.57 9.85
CA VAL A 126 -14.51 4.79 10.63
C VAL A 126 -14.10 5.96 9.74
N SER A 127 -13.28 5.70 8.73
CA SER A 127 -12.79 6.72 7.80
C SER A 127 -13.69 6.96 6.59
N ASN A 128 -14.84 6.25 6.49
CA ASN A 128 -15.69 6.25 5.30
C ASN A 128 -14.93 6.00 4.01
N ALA A 129 -14.08 4.98 4.00
CA ALA A 129 -13.29 4.55 2.86
C ALA A 129 -13.80 3.21 2.31
N THR A 130 -13.44 2.87 1.07
CA THR A 130 -13.58 1.49 0.59
C THR A 130 -12.59 0.59 1.32
N ASN A 131 -12.93 -0.70 1.47
CA ASN A 131 -12.09 -1.65 2.20
C ASN A 131 -10.81 -1.95 1.43
N GLY A 132 -9.66 -1.77 2.06
CA GLY A 132 -8.36 -2.15 1.51
C GLY A 132 -8.12 -1.70 0.07
N ILE A 133 -7.74 -2.66 -0.74
CA ILE A 133 -7.39 -2.49 -2.15
C ILE A 133 -8.41 -3.17 -3.09
N GLU A 134 -9.38 -3.89 -2.51
CA GLU A 134 -10.34 -4.67 -3.28
C GLU A 134 -11.42 -3.78 -3.93
N PRO A 135 -11.94 -4.21 -5.11
CA PRO A 135 -13.18 -3.65 -5.64
C PRO A 135 -14.34 -3.84 -4.65
N PRO A 136 -15.20 -2.85 -4.43
CA PRO A 136 -16.36 -3.01 -3.57
C PRO A 136 -17.33 -4.03 -4.18
N ARG A 137 -17.94 -4.85 -3.32
CA ARG A 137 -18.92 -5.86 -3.75
C ARG A 137 -20.24 -5.26 -4.22
N ALA A 138 -20.59 -4.10 -3.66
CA ALA A 138 -21.78 -3.32 -3.99
C ALA A 138 -21.59 -1.87 -3.56
N PHE A 139 -22.37 -0.96 -4.12
CA PHE A 139 -22.37 0.45 -3.72
C PHE A 139 -22.79 0.66 -2.25
N LEU A 140 -23.69 -0.20 -1.76
CA LEU A 140 -24.15 -0.21 -0.37
C LEU A 140 -23.82 -1.57 0.24
N SER A 141 -23.05 -1.55 1.30
CA SER A 141 -22.73 -2.74 2.10
C SER A 141 -23.34 -2.63 3.50
N THR A 142 -23.73 -3.77 4.08
CA THR A 142 -24.20 -3.81 5.47
C THR A 142 -23.24 -4.65 6.29
N LYS A 143 -22.58 -4.02 7.24
CA LYS A 143 -21.69 -4.70 8.20
C LYS A 143 -22.44 -4.96 9.49
N LYS A 144 -22.44 -6.20 9.96
CA LYS A 144 -23.04 -6.57 11.23
C LYS A 144 -22.03 -6.37 12.36
N SER A 145 -22.44 -5.73 13.43
CA SER A 145 -21.67 -5.59 14.65
C SER A 145 -22.50 -6.02 15.87
N LYS A 146 -21.88 -6.16 17.03
CA LYS A 146 -22.58 -6.43 18.29
C LYS A 146 -23.61 -5.34 18.66
N LYS A 147 -23.45 -4.12 18.12
CA LYS A 147 -24.34 -2.97 18.34
C LYS A 147 -25.42 -2.82 17.26
N GLY A 148 -25.49 -3.76 16.31
CA GLY A 148 -26.45 -3.74 15.20
C GLY A 148 -25.81 -3.63 13.81
N PRO A 149 -26.63 -3.62 12.75
CA PRO A 149 -26.16 -3.46 11.39
C PRO A 149 -25.75 -2.02 11.11
N LEU A 150 -24.60 -1.85 10.46
CA LEU A 150 -24.12 -0.58 9.96
C LEU A 150 -24.17 -0.59 8.43
N LYS A 151 -24.90 0.34 7.85
CA LYS A 151 -24.94 0.55 6.41
C LYS A 151 -23.81 1.50 6.01
N GLN A 152 -23.04 1.11 5.01
CA GLN A 152 -21.97 1.93 4.43
C GLN A 152 -22.14 2.02 2.92
N ILE A 153 -22.21 3.22 2.40
CA ILE A 153 -22.21 3.49 0.97
C ILE A 153 -20.77 3.83 0.53
N VAL A 154 -20.41 3.50 -0.70
CA VAL A 154 -19.09 3.88 -1.23
C VAL A 154 -18.91 5.40 -1.20
N PRO A 155 -17.69 5.90 -0.89
CA PRO A 155 -17.45 7.33 -0.79
C PRO A 155 -17.85 8.09 -2.05
N GLN A 156 -18.40 9.27 -1.86
CA GLN A 156 -18.80 10.18 -2.96
C GLN A 156 -19.65 9.49 -4.05
N PHE A 157 -20.56 8.60 -3.64
CA PHE A 157 -21.40 7.82 -4.53
C PHE A 157 -22.06 8.65 -5.65
N ASN A 158 -22.69 9.78 -5.29
CA ASN A 158 -23.39 10.60 -6.26
C ASN A 158 -22.49 11.16 -7.38
N SER A 159 -21.21 11.41 -7.06
CA SER A 159 -20.25 11.96 -8.01
C SER A 159 -19.55 10.90 -8.85
N PHE A 160 -19.30 9.72 -8.29
CA PHE A 160 -18.39 8.74 -8.90
C PHE A 160 -19.02 7.34 -9.11
N LYS A 161 -20.34 7.17 -8.93
CA LYS A 161 -20.99 5.85 -9.06
C LYS A 161 -20.66 5.12 -10.37
N ASN A 162 -20.56 5.86 -11.48
CA ASN A 162 -20.27 5.29 -12.80
C ASN A 162 -18.79 4.92 -13.01
N ASN A 163 -17.91 5.45 -12.16
CA ASN A 163 -16.47 5.21 -12.23
C ASN A 163 -16.03 4.04 -11.35
N TYR A 164 -16.84 3.66 -10.34
CA TYR A 164 -16.52 2.50 -9.53
C TYR A 164 -16.59 1.21 -10.33
N THR A 165 -15.60 0.35 -10.15
CA THR A 165 -15.67 -1.06 -10.55
C THR A 165 -16.22 -1.85 -9.37
N LEU A 166 -17.33 -2.56 -9.55
CA LEU A 166 -17.84 -3.50 -8.57
C LEU A 166 -17.27 -4.89 -8.84
N LEU A 167 -16.95 -5.63 -7.77
CA LEU A 167 -16.32 -6.94 -7.89
C LEU A 167 -17.09 -7.92 -8.77
N TRP A 168 -18.42 -7.91 -8.65
CA TRP A 168 -19.30 -8.84 -9.38
C TRP A 168 -19.63 -8.40 -10.81
N ASP A 169 -19.29 -7.17 -11.19
CA ASP A 169 -19.46 -6.63 -12.53
C ASP A 169 -18.20 -6.81 -13.39
N MET A 170 -17.10 -7.25 -12.79
CA MET A 170 -15.86 -7.56 -13.50
C MET A 170 -16.05 -8.82 -14.34
N LYS A 171 -15.60 -8.78 -15.59
CA LYS A 171 -15.63 -9.93 -16.49
C LYS A 171 -14.79 -11.10 -15.97
N ASP A 172 -13.65 -10.77 -15.40
CA ASP A 172 -12.69 -11.68 -14.78
C ASP A 172 -11.91 -10.94 -13.69
N ASN A 173 -10.97 -11.60 -13.05
CA ASN A 173 -10.13 -11.01 -11.99
C ASN A 173 -8.80 -10.44 -12.49
N ASP A 174 -8.54 -10.44 -13.80
CA ASP A 174 -7.24 -10.05 -14.37
C ASP A 174 -6.84 -8.63 -13.98
N GLY A 175 -7.73 -7.66 -14.10
CA GLY A 175 -7.48 -6.27 -13.72
C GLY A 175 -7.09 -6.13 -12.26
N TYR A 176 -7.80 -6.83 -11.36
CA TYR A 176 -7.47 -6.83 -9.94
C TYR A 176 -6.12 -7.52 -9.65
N ILE A 177 -5.85 -8.66 -10.30
CA ILE A 177 -4.56 -9.36 -10.17
C ILE A 177 -3.41 -8.48 -10.66
N LYS A 178 -3.60 -7.76 -11.76
CA LYS A 178 -2.62 -6.80 -12.29
C LYS A 178 -2.36 -5.65 -11.29
N ILE A 179 -3.40 -5.08 -10.69
CA ILE A 179 -3.25 -4.08 -9.63
C ILE A 179 -2.41 -4.63 -8.46
N VAL A 180 -2.69 -5.85 -8.00
CA VAL A 180 -1.91 -6.47 -6.91
C VAL A 180 -0.47 -6.73 -7.33
N SER A 181 -0.22 -7.09 -8.59
CA SER A 181 1.13 -7.39 -9.08
C SER A 181 2.02 -6.15 -9.21
N VAL A 182 1.43 -4.96 -9.38
CA VAL A 182 2.17 -3.69 -9.50
C VAL A 182 2.37 -2.98 -8.16
N MET A 183 1.77 -3.46 -7.10
CA MET A 183 1.90 -2.95 -5.73
C MET A 183 3.17 -3.46 -5.05
#